data_a1707f40e6b5da1fdb0cbacb0520f6ee
#
_entry.id   a1707f40e6b5da1fdb0cbacb0520f6ee
#
_cell.length_a   1.000
_cell.length_b   1.000
_cell.length_c   1.000
_cell.angle_alpha   90.00
_cell.angle_beta   90.00
_cell.angle_gamma   90.00
#
_symmetry.space_group_name_H-M   'P 1'
#
loop_
_entity.id
_entity.type
_entity.pdbx_description
1 polymer ?
#
loop_
_entity_poly.entity_id
_entity_poly.type
_entity_poly.pdbx_seq_one_letter_code
_entity_poly.pdbx_strand_id
1 'polypeptide(L)'
;MNHPPAIFCIGRNYAAHAAEMQSAPPERPTVFMKNPASVIGPQDDIVIPPICHEHGPQVDFEGELAAIIGRDCRDVDESNALDFVFGWSVANDISARWW
;
A
#
# COMPACT_ATOMS: atom_id res chain seq x y z
N MET A 1 12.86 10.59 -10.15
CA MET A 1 11.43 10.31 -9.90
C MET A 1 10.95 11.24 -8.80
N ASN A 2 9.78 11.87 -8.94
CA ASN A 2 9.22 12.66 -7.85
C ASN A 2 8.51 11.70 -6.88
N HIS A 3 9.03 11.58 -5.67
CA HIS A 3 8.37 10.81 -4.62
C HIS A 3 7.09 11.51 -4.14
N PRO A 4 6.02 10.77 -3.83
CA PRO A 4 4.84 11.37 -3.21
C PRO A 4 5.20 11.92 -1.81
N PRO A 5 4.51 12.95 -1.31
CA PRO A 5 4.78 13.49 0.03
C PRO A 5 4.40 12.51 1.15
N ALA A 6 3.45 11.62 0.90
CA ALA A 6 3.00 10.59 1.83
C ALA A 6 2.43 9.39 1.08
N ILE A 7 2.47 8.21 1.71
CA ILE A 7 1.82 6.97 1.25
C ILE A 7 1.00 6.44 2.40
N PHE A 8 -0.31 6.35 2.21
CA PHE A 8 -1.23 5.71 3.15
C PHE A 8 -1.72 4.40 2.55
N CYS A 9 -1.63 3.33 3.32
CA CYS A 9 -2.06 2.01 2.91
C CYS A 9 -3.27 1.58 3.73
N ILE A 10 -4.15 0.79 3.13
CA ILE A 10 -5.34 0.24 3.78
C ILE A 10 -5.16 -1.27 3.92
N GLY A 11 -4.92 -1.71 5.14
CA GLY A 11 -4.73 -3.13 5.44
C GLY A 11 -6.05 -3.92 5.38
N ARG A 12 -5.97 -5.17 4.91
CA ARG A 12 -7.10 -6.12 4.81
C ARG A 12 -8.31 -5.57 4.06
N ASN A 13 -8.07 -4.81 3.01
CA ASN A 13 -9.10 -4.14 2.22
C ASN A 13 -9.82 -5.08 1.23
N TYR A 14 -9.20 -6.22 0.88
CA TYR A 14 -9.76 -7.17 -0.08
C TYR A 14 -10.47 -8.31 0.67
N ALA A 15 -11.78 -8.42 0.50
CA ALA A 15 -12.61 -9.39 1.23
C ALA A 15 -12.19 -10.85 0.97
N ALA A 16 -11.78 -11.18 -0.26
CA ALA A 16 -11.28 -12.51 -0.60
C ALA A 16 -10.00 -12.86 0.19
N HIS A 17 -9.05 -11.92 0.26
CA HIS A 17 -7.82 -12.12 1.02
C HIS A 17 -8.08 -12.23 2.53
N ALA A 18 -9.01 -11.42 3.07
CA ALA A 18 -9.41 -11.54 4.48
C ALA A 18 -10.01 -12.93 4.79
N ALA A 19 -10.80 -13.49 3.86
CA ALA A 19 -11.37 -14.83 4.00
C ALA A 19 -10.30 -15.94 3.96
N GLU A 20 -9.29 -15.83 3.09
CA GLU A 20 -8.15 -16.75 3.04
C GLU A 20 -7.36 -16.78 4.36
N MET A 21 -7.23 -15.62 5.00
CA MET A 21 -6.59 -15.47 6.31
C MET A 21 -7.51 -15.83 7.49
N GLN A 22 -8.70 -16.37 7.25
CA GLN A 22 -9.69 -16.71 8.27
C GLN A 22 -10.04 -15.53 9.20
N SER A 23 -9.97 -14.31 8.69
CA SER A 23 -10.28 -13.09 9.43
C SER A 23 -11.52 -12.41 8.86
N ALA A 24 -12.35 -11.85 9.74
CA ALA A 24 -13.45 -11.00 9.29
C ALA A 24 -12.90 -9.67 8.74
N PRO A 25 -13.53 -9.08 7.71
CA PRO A 25 -13.19 -7.73 7.30
C PRO A 25 -13.30 -6.77 8.49
N PRO A 26 -12.34 -5.85 8.68
CA PRO A 26 -12.42 -4.91 9.78
C PRO A 26 -13.61 -3.96 9.60
N GLU A 27 -14.29 -3.61 10.69
CA GLU A 27 -15.40 -2.64 10.68
C GLU A 27 -14.95 -1.23 10.25
N ARG A 28 -13.67 -0.93 10.42
CA ARG A 28 -13.05 0.33 10.04
C ARG A 28 -11.76 0.07 9.27
N PRO A 29 -11.38 0.93 8.33
CA PRO A 29 -10.13 0.80 7.60
C PRO A 29 -8.94 0.76 8.56
N THR A 30 -8.07 -0.24 8.41
CA THR A 30 -6.77 -0.27 9.08
C THR A 30 -5.79 0.55 8.24
N VAL A 31 -5.47 1.76 8.70
CA VAL A 31 -4.59 2.68 7.97
C VAL A 31 -3.17 2.58 8.52
N PHE A 32 -2.21 2.43 7.64
CA PHE A 32 -0.78 2.51 7.97
C PHE A 32 -0.03 3.32 6.91
N MET A 33 1.23 3.63 7.16
CA MET A 33 2.03 4.44 6.25
C MET A 33 3.26 3.66 5.78
N LYS A 34 3.64 3.90 4.53
CA LYS A 34 4.96 3.55 4.02
C LYS A 34 5.82 4.79 3.82
N ASN A 35 7.14 4.60 3.93
CA ASN A 35 8.06 5.69 3.69
C ASN A 35 8.02 6.09 2.21
N PRO A 36 7.72 7.35 1.86
CA PRO A 36 7.73 7.80 0.46
C PRO A 36 9.04 7.54 -0.27
N ALA A 37 10.17 7.52 0.45
CA ALA A 37 11.48 7.21 -0.14
C ALA A 37 11.63 5.74 -0.57
N SER A 38 10.71 4.85 -0.19
CA SER A 38 10.71 3.45 -0.64
C SER A 38 10.12 3.24 -2.04
N VAL A 39 9.57 4.29 -2.65
CA VAL A 39 9.02 4.20 -4.00
C VAL A 39 10.14 4.06 -5.02
N ILE A 40 10.06 3.01 -5.82
CA ILE A 40 10.94 2.76 -6.96
C ILE A 40 10.14 2.72 -8.26
N GLY A 41 10.80 2.79 -9.39
CA GLY A 41 10.16 2.74 -10.71
C GLY A 41 9.71 1.34 -11.11
N PRO A 42 8.85 1.22 -12.14
CA PRO A 42 8.29 -0.06 -12.56
C PRO A 42 9.32 -1.04 -13.17
N GLN A 43 10.54 -0.61 -13.44
CA GLN A 43 11.64 -1.42 -13.98
C GLN A 43 12.87 -1.44 -13.08
N ASP A 44 12.75 -0.81 -11.90
CA ASP A 44 13.85 -0.81 -10.93
C ASP A 44 13.88 -2.15 -10.17
N ASP A 45 15.08 -2.58 -9.80
CA ASP A 45 15.27 -3.82 -9.06
C ASP A 45 14.78 -3.68 -7.61
N ILE A 46 14.06 -4.69 -7.14
CA ILE A 46 13.71 -4.82 -5.72
C ILE A 46 14.90 -5.43 -5.00
N VAL A 47 15.65 -4.59 -4.28
CA VAL A 47 16.82 -5.03 -3.51
C VAL A 47 16.38 -5.54 -2.14
N ILE A 48 16.49 -6.85 -1.90
CA ILE A 48 16.18 -7.47 -0.62
C ILE A 48 17.40 -7.40 0.29
N PRO A 49 17.33 -6.70 1.44
CA PRO A 49 18.44 -6.61 2.37
C PRO A 49 18.83 -7.99 2.93
N PRO A 50 20.14 -8.25 3.20
CA PRO A 50 20.60 -9.55 3.73
C PRO A 50 19.86 -10.00 5.00
N ILE A 51 19.50 -9.07 5.88
CA ILE A 51 18.77 -9.34 7.11
C ILE A 51 17.40 -9.99 6.86
N CYS A 52 16.77 -9.73 5.72
CA CYS A 52 15.50 -10.37 5.34
C CYS A 52 15.65 -11.85 4.99
N HIS A 53 16.85 -12.40 4.96
CA HIS A 53 17.11 -13.82 4.72
C HIS A 53 17.43 -14.61 6.00
N GLU A 54 17.61 -13.95 7.14
CA GLU A 54 18.05 -14.59 8.40
C GLU A 54 17.05 -15.63 8.93
N HIS A 55 15.76 -15.46 8.62
CA HIS A 55 14.67 -16.34 9.07
C HIS A 55 13.99 -17.07 7.91
N GLY A 56 14.67 -17.24 6.79
CA GLY A 56 14.11 -17.79 5.57
C GLY A 56 13.36 -16.76 4.72
N PRO A 57 12.67 -17.20 3.66
CA PRO A 57 11.92 -16.30 2.80
C PRO A 57 10.81 -15.60 3.58
N GLN A 58 10.83 -14.27 3.58
CA GLN A 58 9.84 -13.47 4.32
C GLN A 58 9.36 -12.24 3.56
N VAL A 59 9.87 -12.03 2.35
CA VAL A 59 9.51 -10.89 1.53
C VAL A 59 8.46 -11.31 0.52
N ASP A 60 7.29 -10.73 0.65
CA ASP A 60 6.15 -10.99 -0.22
C ASP A 60 5.90 -9.81 -1.17
N PHE A 61 5.35 -10.13 -2.34
CA PHE A 61 4.75 -9.13 -3.21
C PHE A 61 3.26 -8.98 -2.88
N GLU A 62 2.75 -7.76 -2.98
CA GLU A 62 1.32 -7.47 -2.78
C GLU A 62 0.85 -6.54 -3.89
N GLY A 63 0.03 -7.07 -4.81
CA GLY A 63 -0.57 -6.29 -5.88
C GLY A 63 -1.70 -5.41 -5.35
N GLU A 64 -1.55 -4.09 -5.47
CA GLU A 64 -2.44 -3.11 -4.88
C GLU A 64 -2.99 -2.11 -5.90
N LEU A 65 -4.23 -1.67 -5.69
CA LEU A 65 -4.79 -0.52 -6.38
C LEU A 65 -4.38 0.76 -5.66
N ALA A 66 -3.65 1.64 -6.35
CA ALA A 66 -3.21 2.92 -5.83
C ALA A 66 -4.10 4.07 -6.34
N ALA A 67 -4.70 4.83 -5.43
CA ALA A 67 -5.36 6.09 -5.74
C ALA A 67 -4.35 7.24 -5.58
N ILE A 68 -4.15 8.02 -6.63
CA ILE A 68 -3.26 9.17 -6.63
C ILE A 68 -4.09 10.41 -6.32
N ILE A 69 -3.85 11.03 -5.16
CA ILE A 69 -4.55 12.26 -4.76
C ILE A 69 -3.92 13.44 -5.50
N GLY A 70 -4.74 14.20 -6.21
CA GLY A 70 -4.29 15.26 -7.12
C GLY A 70 -4.39 16.67 -6.56
N ARG A 71 -5.06 16.86 -5.43
CA ARG A 71 -5.22 18.17 -4.79
C ARG A 71 -5.45 18.02 -3.29
N ASP A 72 -5.09 19.04 -2.54
CA ASP A 72 -5.27 19.06 -1.10
C ASP A 72 -6.74 18.86 -0.72
N CYS A 73 -6.98 18.04 0.30
CA CYS A 73 -8.31 17.80 0.83
C CYS A 73 -8.26 17.53 2.34
N ARG A 74 -9.33 17.90 3.00
CA ARG A 74 -9.53 17.64 4.43
C ARG A 74 -11.01 17.54 4.74
N ASP A 75 -11.39 16.56 5.56
CA ASP A 75 -12.76 16.34 6.04
C ASP A 75 -13.78 16.30 4.89
N VAL A 76 -13.42 15.57 3.81
CA VAL A 76 -14.23 15.46 2.60
C VAL A 76 -15.30 14.39 2.81
N ASP A 77 -16.54 14.71 2.45
CA ASP A 77 -17.62 13.75 2.44
C ASP A 77 -17.36 12.62 1.43
N GLU A 78 -17.79 11.40 1.77
CA GLU A 78 -17.62 10.22 0.93
C GLU A 78 -18.15 10.44 -0.51
N SER A 79 -19.29 11.13 -0.64
CA SER A 79 -19.91 11.44 -1.95
C SER A 79 -19.03 12.27 -2.88
N ASN A 80 -18.06 13.02 -2.32
CA ASN A 80 -17.18 13.92 -3.06
C ASN A 80 -15.70 13.43 -3.07
N ALA A 81 -15.40 12.32 -2.39
CA ALA A 81 -14.02 11.86 -2.23
C ALA A 81 -13.31 11.58 -3.55
N LEU A 82 -14.00 11.03 -4.54
CA LEU A 82 -13.43 10.71 -5.85
C LEU A 82 -13.05 11.94 -6.67
N ASP A 83 -13.61 13.11 -6.38
CA ASP A 83 -13.25 14.36 -7.07
C ASP A 83 -11.82 14.83 -6.76
N PHE A 84 -11.20 14.27 -5.72
CA PHE A 84 -9.84 14.57 -5.30
C PHE A 84 -8.82 13.59 -5.87
N VAL A 85 -9.26 12.51 -6.49
CA VAL A 85 -8.40 11.52 -7.12
C VAL A 85 -7.95 12.02 -8.49
N PHE A 86 -6.64 12.18 -8.67
CA PHE A 86 -6.04 12.50 -9.98
C PHE A 86 -6.09 11.32 -10.93
N GLY A 87 -5.90 10.12 -10.41
CA GLY A 87 -5.88 8.91 -11.22
C GLY A 87 -5.62 7.67 -10.39
N TRP A 88 -5.60 6.53 -11.09
CA TRP A 88 -5.41 5.21 -10.52
C TRP A 88 -4.20 4.54 -11.14
N SER A 89 -3.49 3.74 -10.34
CA SER A 89 -2.36 2.94 -10.78
C SER A 89 -2.34 1.60 -10.08
N VAL A 90 -1.51 0.69 -10.55
CA VAL A 90 -1.16 -0.53 -9.85
C VAL A 90 0.15 -0.30 -9.12
N ALA A 91 0.21 -0.73 -7.87
CA ALA A 91 1.42 -0.74 -7.07
C ALA A 91 1.75 -2.16 -6.62
N ASN A 92 3.01 -2.37 -6.25
CA ASN A 92 3.46 -3.59 -5.61
C ASN A 92 3.95 -3.23 -4.20
N ASP A 93 3.16 -3.56 -3.18
CA ASP A 93 3.48 -3.29 -1.78
C ASP A 93 4.39 -4.40 -1.22
N ILE A 94 5.68 -4.30 -1.53
CA ILE A 94 6.67 -5.27 -1.06
C ILE A 94 6.76 -5.21 0.47
N SER A 95 6.53 -6.33 1.10
CA SER A 95 6.44 -6.45 2.56
C SER A 95 7.37 -7.53 3.11
N ALA A 96 8.21 -7.14 4.07
CA ALA A 96 8.99 -8.07 4.86
C ALA A 96 8.22 -8.43 6.14
N ARG A 97 7.91 -9.72 6.34
CA ARG A 97 6.96 -10.17 7.38
C ARG A 97 7.52 -10.19 8.79
N TRP A 98 8.84 -10.19 8.92
CA TRP A 98 9.54 -10.26 10.22
C TRP A 98 10.05 -8.90 10.72
N TRP A 99 9.73 -7.85 10.02
CA TRP A 99 10.17 -6.48 10.32
C TRP A 99 9.03 -5.58 10.76
#